data_0219297774b6d39a3a817cb6ba80f436
#
_entry.id   0219297774b6d39a3a817cb6ba80f436
#
_cell.length_a   1.000
_cell.length_b   1.000
_cell.length_c   1.000
_cell.angle_alpha   90.00
_cell.angle_beta   90.00
_cell.angle_gamma   90.00
#
_symmetry.space_group_name_H-M   'P 1'
#
loop_
_entity.id
_entity.type
_entity.pdbx_description
1 polymer ?
#
loop_
_entity_poly.entity_id
_entity_poly.type
_entity_poly.pdbx_seq_one_letter_code
_entity_poly.pdbx_strand_id
1 'polypeptide(L)'
;MVNSAGITGPNTNTWQYGVADWRRVIDIDLNGTFLCCRAVVPYMLRNNYGRIVNIASVAGKEGNPNAPAYSAAKAGVIGLTKSLGKELAETGVTVNCVTPAAVKTDIFDQMTEEHINFMLSKIPMKRFGQVEEIANLVAWLSSEDCTFSTGGVFDCSGGRATY
;
A
#
# COMPACT_ATOMS: atom_id res chain seq x y z
N MET A 1 -13.46 -0.20 -5.00
CA MET A 1 -12.49 -1.30 -5.24
C MET A 1 -11.33 -1.16 -4.28
N VAL A 2 -10.87 -2.25 -3.65
CA VAL A 2 -9.67 -2.26 -2.81
C VAL A 2 -8.63 -3.17 -3.45
N ASN A 3 -7.44 -2.67 -3.72
CA ASN A 3 -6.30 -3.42 -4.22
C ASN A 3 -5.35 -3.74 -3.06
N SER A 4 -5.40 -4.98 -2.57
CA SER A 4 -4.61 -5.45 -1.42
C SER A 4 -3.68 -6.63 -1.72
N ALA A 5 -3.72 -7.17 -2.94
CA ALA A 5 -2.82 -8.24 -3.34
C ALA A 5 -1.36 -7.76 -3.38
N GLY A 6 -0.46 -8.58 -2.89
CA GLY A 6 0.97 -8.28 -2.90
C GLY A 6 1.83 -9.36 -2.27
N ILE A 7 3.10 -9.36 -2.61
CA ILE A 7 4.13 -10.26 -2.08
C ILE A 7 5.39 -9.47 -1.75
N THR A 8 6.12 -9.89 -0.72
CA THR A 8 7.38 -9.23 -0.33
C THR A 8 8.57 -9.62 -1.20
N GLY A 9 8.53 -10.80 -1.79
CA GLY A 9 9.70 -11.41 -2.44
C GLY A 9 10.78 -11.83 -1.43
N PRO A 10 11.95 -12.29 -1.91
CA PRO A 10 13.09 -12.65 -1.08
C PRO A 10 13.64 -11.46 -0.29
N ASN A 11 14.17 -11.73 0.90
CA ASN A 11 14.87 -10.75 1.72
C ASN A 11 16.38 -10.85 1.46
N THR A 12 16.89 -10.00 0.54
CA THR A 12 18.31 -10.01 0.14
C THR A 12 18.74 -8.65 -0.41
N ASN A 13 20.05 -8.41 -0.41
CA ASN A 13 20.64 -7.15 -0.88
C ASN A 13 20.30 -6.89 -2.36
N THR A 14 20.18 -5.61 -2.72
CA THR A 14 19.82 -5.18 -4.08
C THR A 14 20.74 -5.76 -5.17
N TRP A 15 22.04 -5.80 -4.92
CA TRP A 15 23.03 -6.30 -5.90
C TRP A 15 23.04 -7.84 -6.05
N GLN A 16 22.38 -8.56 -5.16
CA GLN A 16 22.21 -10.01 -5.18
C GLN A 16 20.76 -10.42 -5.51
N TYR A 17 19.86 -9.45 -5.66
CA TYR A 17 18.44 -9.73 -5.88
C TYR A 17 18.20 -10.35 -7.25
N GLY A 18 17.53 -11.51 -7.29
CA GLY A 18 17.25 -12.22 -8.53
C GLY A 18 16.33 -11.41 -9.46
N VAL A 19 16.68 -11.30 -10.74
CA VAL A 19 15.87 -10.57 -11.74
C VAL A 19 14.47 -11.18 -11.90
N ALA A 20 14.36 -12.50 -11.79
CA ALA A 20 13.08 -13.18 -11.86
C ALA A 20 12.17 -12.82 -10.68
N ASP A 21 12.72 -12.78 -9.47
CA ASP A 21 11.99 -12.37 -8.25
C ASP A 21 11.60 -10.89 -8.29
N TRP A 22 12.51 -10.03 -8.77
CA TRP A 22 12.22 -8.63 -9.01
C TRP A 22 10.99 -8.47 -9.92
N ARG A 23 11.00 -9.11 -11.09
CA ARG A 23 9.89 -9.07 -12.05
C ARG A 23 8.60 -9.55 -11.42
N ARG A 24 8.65 -10.68 -10.71
CA ARG A 24 7.46 -11.26 -10.06
C ARG A 24 6.83 -10.31 -9.05
N VAL A 25 7.63 -9.64 -8.20
CA VAL A 25 7.12 -8.66 -7.23
C VAL A 25 6.51 -7.46 -7.95
N ILE A 26 7.20 -6.90 -8.94
CA ILE A 26 6.69 -5.76 -9.72
C ILE A 26 5.40 -6.15 -10.46
N ASP A 27 5.34 -7.33 -11.05
CA ASP A 27 4.15 -7.78 -11.78
C ASP A 27 2.94 -7.94 -10.88
N ILE A 28 3.10 -8.50 -9.69
CA ILE A 28 1.98 -8.69 -8.76
C ILE A 28 1.59 -7.38 -8.09
N ASP A 29 2.55 -6.68 -7.46
CA ASP A 29 2.26 -5.57 -6.55
C ASP A 29 1.93 -4.27 -7.30
N LEU A 30 2.62 -4.00 -8.41
CA LEU A 30 2.46 -2.76 -9.18
C LEU A 30 1.63 -2.96 -10.45
N ASN A 31 2.05 -3.85 -11.34
CA ASN A 31 1.35 -4.07 -12.60
C ASN A 31 -0.07 -4.60 -12.37
N GLY A 32 -0.25 -5.53 -11.41
CA GLY A 32 -1.55 -6.03 -10.99
C GLY A 32 -2.48 -4.90 -10.51
N THR A 33 -1.98 -4.02 -9.64
CA THR A 33 -2.72 -2.83 -9.17
C THR A 33 -3.12 -1.92 -10.33
N PHE A 34 -2.18 -1.63 -11.24
CA PHE A 34 -2.46 -0.84 -12.45
C PHE A 34 -3.55 -1.47 -13.32
N LEU A 35 -3.44 -2.77 -13.60
CA LEU A 35 -4.40 -3.49 -14.44
C LEU A 35 -5.81 -3.48 -13.85
N CYS A 36 -5.94 -3.65 -12.53
CA CYS A 36 -7.21 -3.55 -11.83
C CYS A 36 -7.80 -2.13 -11.93
N CYS A 37 -7.00 -1.09 -11.67
CA CYS A 37 -7.43 0.29 -11.81
C CYS A 37 -7.89 0.58 -13.24
N ARG A 38 -7.06 0.21 -14.23
CA ARG A 38 -7.37 0.37 -15.66
C ARG A 38 -8.68 -0.29 -16.06
N ALA A 39 -8.97 -1.46 -15.53
CA ALA A 39 -10.17 -2.22 -15.86
C ALA A 39 -11.43 -1.61 -15.24
N VAL A 40 -11.37 -1.11 -13.99
CA VAL A 40 -12.57 -0.65 -13.26
C VAL A 40 -12.95 0.80 -13.56
N VAL A 41 -11.99 1.68 -13.81
CA VAL A 41 -12.23 3.12 -14.00
C VAL A 41 -13.30 3.42 -15.06
N PRO A 42 -13.31 2.80 -16.26
CA PRO A 42 -14.36 3.07 -17.27
C PRO A 42 -15.78 2.78 -16.77
N TYR A 43 -15.95 1.81 -15.86
CA TYR A 43 -17.25 1.50 -15.25
C TYR A 43 -17.65 2.53 -14.21
N MET A 44 -16.69 2.99 -13.40
CA MET A 44 -16.93 4.05 -12.41
C MET A 44 -17.27 5.38 -13.06
N LEU A 45 -16.59 5.72 -14.17
CA LEU A 45 -16.87 6.95 -14.94
C LEU A 45 -18.29 6.96 -15.54
N ARG A 46 -18.78 5.82 -16.06
CA ARG A 46 -20.15 5.74 -16.60
C ARG A 46 -21.22 6.04 -15.55
N ASN A 47 -20.95 5.66 -14.30
CA ASN A 47 -21.86 5.90 -13.17
C ASN A 47 -21.57 7.22 -12.46
N ASN A 48 -20.54 7.93 -12.87
CA ASN A 48 -19.97 9.10 -12.17
C ASN A 48 -19.79 8.86 -10.66
N TYR A 49 -19.42 7.65 -10.27
CA TYR A 49 -19.18 7.26 -8.88
C TYR A 49 -18.16 6.15 -8.77
N GLY A 50 -17.22 6.30 -7.88
CA GLY A 50 -16.24 5.26 -7.57
C GLY A 50 -15.32 5.62 -6.41
N ARG A 51 -14.83 4.57 -5.74
CA ARG A 51 -13.82 4.66 -4.68
C ARG A 51 -12.76 3.59 -4.94
N ILE A 52 -11.52 4.00 -5.11
CA ILE A 52 -10.37 3.11 -5.28
C ILE A 52 -9.43 3.34 -4.10
N VAL A 53 -9.13 2.26 -3.37
CA VAL A 53 -8.15 2.28 -2.27
C VAL A 53 -7.06 1.27 -2.56
N ASN A 54 -5.83 1.75 -2.73
CA ASN A 54 -4.66 0.92 -2.98
C ASN A 54 -3.88 0.70 -1.67
N ILE A 55 -3.54 -0.54 -1.36
CA ILE A 55 -2.70 -0.84 -0.19
C ILE A 55 -1.23 -0.78 -0.61
N ALA A 56 -0.61 0.35 -0.27
CA ALA A 56 0.83 0.54 -0.41
C ALA A 56 1.59 0.02 0.82
N SER A 57 2.58 0.74 1.31
CA SER A 57 3.35 0.41 2.52
C SER A 57 4.24 1.59 2.91
N VAL A 58 4.61 1.70 4.17
CA VAL A 58 5.71 2.58 4.60
C VAL A 58 7.01 2.27 3.85
N ALA A 59 7.23 1.02 3.43
CA ALA A 59 8.38 0.65 2.60
C ALA A 59 8.41 1.38 1.25
N GLY A 60 7.26 1.80 0.72
CA GLY A 60 7.18 2.63 -0.48
C GLY A 60 7.52 4.10 -0.23
N LYS A 61 7.49 4.56 1.01
CA LYS A 61 7.89 5.91 1.43
C LYS A 61 9.37 5.99 1.79
N GLU A 62 9.84 5.06 2.62
CA GLU A 62 11.16 5.10 3.24
C GLU A 62 12.22 4.24 2.51
N GLY A 63 11.78 3.25 1.73
CA GLY A 63 12.62 2.13 1.33
C GLY A 63 12.85 1.16 2.50
N ASN A 64 12.87 -0.13 2.21
CA ASN A 64 13.17 -1.15 3.22
C ASN A 64 14.44 -1.92 2.80
N PRO A 65 15.53 -1.88 3.60
CA PRO A 65 16.73 -2.66 3.30
C PRO A 65 16.41 -4.13 3.04
N ASN A 66 17.07 -4.74 2.08
CA ASN A 66 16.89 -6.13 1.66
C ASN A 66 15.52 -6.47 1.03
N ALA A 67 14.69 -5.46 0.75
CA ALA A 67 13.40 -5.63 0.05
C ALA A 67 13.26 -4.62 -1.10
N PRO A 68 14.22 -4.55 -2.05
CA PRO A 68 14.25 -3.49 -3.07
C PRO A 68 13.05 -3.55 -4.02
N ALA A 69 12.64 -4.74 -4.46
CA ALA A 69 11.53 -4.91 -5.38
C ALA A 69 10.20 -4.49 -4.73
N TYR A 70 9.97 -4.92 -3.49
CA TYR A 70 8.78 -4.54 -2.72
C TYR A 70 8.71 -3.03 -2.49
N SER A 71 9.81 -2.42 -2.06
CA SER A 71 9.88 -0.97 -1.84
C SER A 71 9.61 -0.20 -3.13
N ALA A 72 10.21 -0.62 -4.25
CA ALA A 72 9.98 0.00 -5.55
C ALA A 72 8.54 -0.15 -6.03
N ALA A 73 7.96 -1.36 -5.89
CA ALA A 73 6.57 -1.61 -6.26
C ALA A 73 5.61 -0.75 -5.43
N LYS A 74 5.78 -0.69 -4.11
CA LYS A 74 4.91 0.10 -3.22
C LYS A 74 5.09 1.61 -3.41
N ALA A 75 6.29 2.09 -3.75
CA ALA A 75 6.52 3.46 -4.19
C ALA A 75 5.80 3.75 -5.53
N GLY A 76 5.85 2.81 -6.47
CA GLY A 76 5.11 2.88 -7.73
C GLY A 76 3.59 2.97 -7.53
N VAL A 77 3.04 2.19 -6.59
CA VAL A 77 1.61 2.25 -6.22
C VAL A 77 1.23 3.64 -5.68
N ILE A 78 2.09 4.26 -4.85
CA ILE A 78 1.88 5.62 -4.37
C ILE A 78 1.86 6.62 -5.55
N GLY A 79 2.82 6.51 -6.47
CA GLY A 79 2.89 7.35 -7.68
C GLY A 79 1.66 7.18 -8.58
N LEU A 80 1.26 5.92 -8.85
CA LEU A 80 0.06 5.58 -9.61
C LEU A 80 -1.21 6.18 -8.98
N THR A 81 -1.35 6.07 -7.67
CA THR A 81 -2.49 6.62 -6.92
C THR A 81 -2.59 8.13 -7.09
N LYS A 82 -1.46 8.84 -6.97
CA LYS A 82 -1.41 10.30 -7.13
C LYS A 82 -1.77 10.74 -8.56
N SER A 83 -1.25 10.02 -9.56
CA SER A 83 -1.54 10.30 -10.97
C SER A 83 -3.03 10.11 -11.26
N LEU A 84 -3.55 8.91 -10.97
CA LEU A 84 -4.94 8.56 -11.25
C LEU A 84 -5.94 9.42 -10.46
N GLY A 85 -5.61 9.76 -9.20
CA GLY A 85 -6.43 10.66 -8.40
C GLY A 85 -6.57 12.06 -8.99
N LYS A 86 -5.50 12.59 -9.62
CA LYS A 86 -5.53 13.88 -10.34
C LYS A 86 -6.28 13.78 -11.67
N GLU A 87 -6.11 12.69 -12.41
CA GLU A 87 -6.82 12.45 -13.68
C GLU A 87 -8.33 12.40 -13.49
N LEU A 88 -8.79 11.91 -12.34
CA LEU A 88 -10.22 11.72 -12.02
C LEU A 88 -10.81 12.84 -11.15
N ALA A 89 -10.05 13.89 -10.83
CA ALA A 89 -10.44 14.91 -9.84
C ALA A 89 -11.73 15.66 -10.17
N GLU A 90 -12.08 15.81 -11.46
CA GLU A 90 -13.31 16.47 -11.93
C GLU A 90 -14.50 15.49 -12.06
N THR A 91 -14.38 14.28 -11.52
CA THR A 91 -15.42 13.24 -11.59
C THR A 91 -15.89 12.84 -10.20
N GLY A 92 -16.92 11.98 -10.12
CA GLY A 92 -17.37 11.38 -8.87
C GLY A 92 -16.48 10.22 -8.36
N VAL A 93 -15.27 10.03 -8.91
CA VAL A 93 -14.35 8.93 -8.57
C VAL A 93 -13.17 9.45 -7.77
N THR A 94 -12.91 8.87 -6.61
CA THR A 94 -11.70 9.16 -5.82
C THR A 94 -10.74 7.97 -5.78
N VAL A 95 -9.44 8.26 -5.74
CA VAL A 95 -8.38 7.25 -5.69
C VAL A 95 -7.38 7.62 -4.60
N ASN A 96 -7.25 6.76 -3.61
CA ASN A 96 -6.37 6.98 -2.47
C ASN A 96 -5.53 5.74 -2.18
N CYS A 97 -4.46 5.87 -1.41
CA CYS A 97 -3.73 4.73 -0.89
C CYS A 97 -3.49 4.83 0.62
N VAL A 98 -3.35 3.66 1.23
CA VAL A 98 -2.97 3.51 2.64
C VAL A 98 -1.54 2.97 2.70
N THR A 99 -0.74 3.49 3.63
CA THR A 99 0.65 3.06 3.85
C THR A 99 0.81 2.47 5.26
N PRO A 100 0.45 1.20 5.47
CA PRO A 100 0.63 0.54 6.77
C PRO A 100 2.11 0.32 7.08
N ALA A 101 2.44 0.37 8.39
CA ALA A 101 3.62 -0.29 8.92
C ALA A 101 3.34 -1.79 9.17
N ALA A 102 4.12 -2.42 10.05
CA ALA A 102 3.86 -3.81 10.42
C ALA A 102 2.53 -3.93 11.18
N VAL A 103 1.68 -4.84 10.71
CA VAL A 103 0.35 -5.14 11.25
C VAL A 103 0.35 -6.56 11.77
N LYS A 104 -0.17 -6.77 12.98
CA LYS A 104 -0.21 -8.09 13.61
C LYS A 104 -1.14 -9.02 12.81
N THR A 105 -0.57 -10.08 12.28
CA THR A 105 -1.25 -11.15 11.55
C THR A 105 -0.67 -12.50 11.96
N ASP A 106 -1.27 -13.60 11.58
CA ASP A 106 -0.83 -14.96 11.93
C ASP A 106 0.61 -15.28 11.49
N ILE A 107 1.17 -14.50 10.57
CA ILE A 107 2.57 -14.65 10.12
C ILE A 107 3.59 -14.34 11.24
N PHE A 108 3.18 -13.58 12.27
CA PHE A 108 4.03 -13.27 13.42
C PHE A 108 4.40 -14.49 14.26
N ASP A 109 3.55 -15.52 14.27
CA ASP A 109 3.81 -16.76 15.00
C ASP A 109 5.01 -17.54 14.45
N GLN A 110 5.49 -17.17 13.25
CA GLN A 110 6.63 -17.77 12.56
C GLN A 110 7.91 -16.90 12.66
N MET A 111 7.84 -15.75 13.32
CA MET A 111 8.96 -14.81 13.43
C MET A 111 9.73 -15.01 14.74
N THR A 112 11.04 -14.74 14.71
CA THR A 112 11.86 -14.70 15.91
C THR A 112 11.54 -13.45 16.74
N GLU A 113 11.68 -13.55 18.05
CA GLU A 113 11.49 -12.44 18.99
C GLU A 113 12.44 -11.26 18.67
N GLU A 114 13.66 -11.54 18.26
CA GLU A 114 14.63 -10.52 17.83
C GLU A 114 14.12 -9.72 16.63
N HIS A 115 13.54 -10.40 15.63
CA HIS A 115 12.98 -9.74 14.45
C HIS A 115 11.74 -8.91 14.81
N ILE A 116 10.89 -9.40 15.69
CA ILE A 116 9.72 -8.69 16.22
C ILE A 116 10.18 -7.40 16.92
N ASN A 117 11.15 -7.48 17.84
CA ASN A 117 11.69 -6.35 18.57
C ASN A 117 12.35 -5.32 17.64
N PHE A 118 13.07 -5.77 16.62
CA PHE A 118 13.63 -4.89 15.59
C PHE A 118 12.53 -4.11 14.84
N MET A 119 11.46 -4.76 14.42
CA MET A 119 10.34 -4.08 13.76
C MET A 119 9.65 -3.07 14.70
N LEU A 120 9.41 -3.46 15.97
CA LEU A 120 8.81 -2.59 16.98
C LEU A 120 9.66 -1.36 17.27
N SER A 121 10.99 -1.49 17.24
CA SER A 121 11.89 -0.35 17.50
C SER A 121 11.69 0.81 16.51
N LYS A 122 11.20 0.51 15.31
CA LYS A 122 10.93 1.49 14.25
C LYS A 122 9.56 2.18 14.37
N ILE A 123 8.67 1.69 15.22
CA ILE A 123 7.32 2.23 15.39
C ILE A 123 7.25 3.05 16.69
N PRO A 124 7.07 4.38 16.62
CA PRO A 124 7.00 5.23 17.82
C PRO A 124 5.94 4.81 18.83
N MET A 125 4.78 4.34 18.38
CA MET A 125 3.72 3.82 19.26
C MET A 125 4.09 2.51 19.99
N LYS A 126 5.25 1.91 19.72
CA LYS A 126 5.78 0.71 20.38
C LYS A 126 4.85 -0.52 20.34
N ARG A 127 3.96 -0.55 19.39
CA ARG A 127 3.10 -1.70 19.09
C ARG A 127 2.90 -1.86 17.60
N PHE A 128 2.51 -3.05 17.17
CA PHE A 128 2.03 -3.28 15.82
C PHE A 128 0.62 -2.72 15.63
N GLY A 129 0.29 -2.35 14.39
CA GLY A 129 -1.09 -2.06 14.01
C GLY A 129 -1.96 -3.33 14.15
N GLN A 130 -3.24 -3.14 14.32
CA GLN A 130 -4.24 -4.21 14.24
C GLN A 130 -4.88 -4.19 12.84
N VAL A 131 -5.34 -5.34 12.37
CA VAL A 131 -6.00 -5.46 11.06
C VAL A 131 -7.22 -4.53 10.97
N GLU A 132 -7.97 -4.42 12.06
CA GLU A 132 -9.15 -3.58 12.18
C GLU A 132 -8.82 -2.08 12.04
N GLU A 133 -7.66 -1.63 12.51
CA GLU A 133 -7.24 -0.23 12.38
C GLU A 133 -7.01 0.15 10.90
N ILE A 134 -6.41 -0.77 10.13
CA ILE A 134 -6.25 -0.58 8.69
C ILE A 134 -7.61 -0.67 7.98
N ALA A 135 -8.42 -1.68 8.33
CA ALA A 135 -9.73 -1.90 7.73
C ALA A 135 -10.67 -0.71 7.94
N ASN A 136 -10.68 -0.10 9.12
CA ASN A 136 -11.50 1.08 9.41
C ASN A 136 -11.12 2.28 8.53
N LEU A 137 -9.82 2.53 8.32
CA LEU A 137 -9.36 3.59 7.42
C LEU A 137 -9.75 3.29 5.96
N VAL A 138 -9.58 2.05 5.51
CA VAL A 138 -9.98 1.61 4.18
C VAL A 138 -11.49 1.72 4.00
N ALA A 139 -12.28 1.36 5.00
CA ALA A 139 -13.74 1.47 4.97
C ALA A 139 -14.18 2.94 4.79
N TRP A 140 -13.60 3.88 5.56
CA TRP A 140 -13.90 5.29 5.40
C TRP A 140 -13.49 5.81 4.02
N LEU A 141 -12.29 5.50 3.53
CA LEU A 141 -11.83 5.88 2.19
C LEU A 141 -12.70 5.29 1.06
N SER A 142 -13.39 4.19 1.33
CA SER A 142 -14.29 3.51 0.39
C SER A 142 -15.74 3.97 0.49
N SER A 143 -16.09 4.76 1.52
CA SER A 143 -17.45 5.22 1.80
C SER A 143 -17.82 6.48 1.01
N GLU A 144 -19.09 6.84 1.08
CA GLU A 144 -19.63 8.09 0.52
C GLU A 144 -19.13 9.32 1.29
N ASP A 145 -18.71 9.17 2.55
CA ASP A 145 -18.21 10.27 3.39
C ASP A 145 -16.86 10.80 2.91
N CYS A 146 -16.08 10.00 2.17
CA CYS A 146 -14.81 10.43 1.59
C CYS A 146 -15.05 11.21 0.28
N THR A 147 -15.36 12.51 0.40
CA THR A 147 -15.76 13.35 -0.73
C THR A 147 -14.68 14.31 -1.23
N PHE A 148 -13.70 14.67 -0.38
CA PHE A 148 -12.70 15.70 -0.70
C PHE A 148 -11.25 15.19 -0.60
N SER A 149 -11.06 13.87 -0.66
CA SER A 149 -9.74 13.25 -0.63
C SER A 149 -9.54 12.37 -1.87
N THR A 150 -8.63 12.79 -2.76
CA THR A 150 -8.19 12.02 -3.91
C THR A 150 -6.69 12.22 -4.14
N GLY A 151 -5.98 11.20 -4.62
CA GLY A 151 -4.52 11.19 -4.72
C GLY A 151 -3.81 11.18 -3.36
N GLY A 152 -4.54 10.99 -2.27
CA GLY A 152 -4.04 11.01 -0.90
C GLY A 152 -3.22 9.76 -0.55
N VAL A 153 -2.22 9.96 0.30
CA VAL A 153 -1.39 8.90 0.89
C VAL A 153 -1.64 8.91 2.38
N PHE A 154 -2.47 7.99 2.84
CA PHE A 154 -2.91 7.92 4.23
C PHE A 154 -1.99 7.00 5.03
N ASP A 155 -1.23 7.60 5.92
CA ASP A 155 -0.32 6.85 6.79
C ASP A 155 -1.08 6.11 7.90
N CYS A 156 -0.75 4.85 8.10
CA CYS A 156 -1.24 4.04 9.19
C CYS A 156 -0.08 3.24 9.80
N SER A 157 0.92 3.96 10.34
CA SER A 157 2.22 3.40 10.69
C SER A 157 2.61 3.54 12.17
N GLY A 158 1.71 4.07 13.01
CA GLY A 158 2.03 4.32 14.42
C GLY A 158 3.11 5.38 14.59
N GLY A 159 3.18 6.35 13.66
CA GLY A 159 4.14 7.45 13.67
C GLY A 159 5.48 7.12 13.02
N ARG A 160 5.63 5.96 12.36
CA ARG A 160 6.88 5.57 11.69
C ARG A 160 7.18 6.47 10.49
N ALA A 161 6.20 6.74 9.66
CA ALA A 161 6.32 7.65 8.55
C ALA A 161 5.38 8.85 8.74
N THR A 162 5.88 10.08 8.60
CA THR A 162 5.15 11.31 8.92
C THR A 162 4.96 12.25 7.73
N TYR A 163 5.22 11.78 6.52
CA TYR A 163 5.08 12.56 5.27
C TYR A 163 4.31 11.81 4.20
#